data_29c66a1f25741a5ba3c1f981dac9177c
#
_entry.id   29c66a1f25741a5ba3c1f981dac9177c
#
_cell.length_a   1.000
_cell.length_b   1.000
_cell.length_c   1.000
_cell.angle_alpha   90.00
_cell.angle_beta   90.00
_cell.angle_gamma   90.00
#
_symmetry.space_group_name_H-M   'P 1'
#
loop_
_entity.id
_entity.type
_entity.pdbx_description
1 polymer ?
#
loop_
_entity_poly.entity_id
_entity_poly.type
_entity_poly.pdbx_seq_one_letter_code
_entity_poly.pdbx_strand_id
1 'polypeptide(L)'
;VAEEAKVVAQEMGCIVYSTYDVGVAGIHRLFEPLKEVIEKEVDVVVVVAGREGALASVVAGLVDIPVIAVPTSNSYGFGEKGVSTLMAMLQSCSLGLAVVNIDGGVAAGAVAALIANRAGKFRIRS
;
A
#
# COMPACT_ATOMS: atom_id res chain seq x y z
N VAL A 1 11.40 0.60 4.42
CA VAL A 1 10.29 1.41 3.88
C VAL A 1 8.96 1.01 4.50
N ALA A 2 8.61 -0.27 4.45
CA ALA A 2 7.34 -0.74 5.04
C ALA A 2 7.28 -0.51 6.55
N GLU A 3 8.37 -0.73 7.25
CA GLU A 3 8.43 -0.50 8.69
C GLU A 3 8.27 0.98 9.04
N GLU A 4 8.81 1.89 8.24
CA GLU A 4 8.64 3.33 8.43
C GLU A 4 7.16 3.72 8.32
N ALA A 5 6.48 3.21 7.30
CA ALA A 5 5.04 3.47 7.12
C ALA A 5 4.24 2.95 8.30
N LYS A 6 4.55 1.74 8.77
CA LYS A 6 3.90 1.13 9.92
C LYS A 6 4.07 1.97 11.18
N VAL A 7 5.30 2.36 11.49
CA VAL A 7 5.61 3.13 12.70
C VAL A 7 4.88 4.48 12.66
N VAL A 8 4.93 5.19 11.54
CA VAL A 8 4.25 6.48 11.39
C VAL A 8 2.75 6.34 11.61
N ALA A 9 2.14 5.35 10.99
CA ALA A 9 0.69 5.14 11.13
C ALA A 9 0.32 4.80 12.57
N GLN A 10 1.11 3.95 13.24
CA GLN A 10 0.88 3.60 14.64
C GLN A 10 1.01 4.81 15.56
N GLU A 11 2.03 5.63 15.36
CA GLU A 11 2.21 6.86 16.14
C GLU A 11 1.08 7.86 15.92
N MET A 12 0.43 7.81 14.78
CA MET A 12 -0.74 8.65 14.50
C MET A 12 -2.05 8.02 14.99
N GLY A 13 -1.99 6.92 15.71
CA GLY A 13 -3.14 6.31 16.38
C GLY A 13 -3.85 5.20 15.60
N CYS A 14 -3.25 4.69 14.54
CA CYS A 14 -3.88 3.64 13.73
C CYS A 14 -3.50 2.24 14.21
N ILE A 15 -4.42 1.31 14.03
CA ILE A 15 -4.13 -0.12 14.16
C ILE A 15 -3.59 -0.58 12.81
N VAL A 16 -2.40 -1.17 12.80
CA VAL A 16 -1.73 -1.58 11.57
C VAL A 16 -1.61 -3.09 11.50
N TYR A 17 -2.06 -3.65 10.39
CA TYR A 17 -1.85 -5.06 10.06
C TYR A 17 -0.83 -5.10 8.93
N SER A 18 0.21 -5.93 9.07
CA SER A 18 1.26 -6.02 8.05
C SER A 18 1.50 -7.46 7.63
N THR A 19 1.85 -7.62 6.36
CA THR A 19 2.24 -8.91 5.81
C THR A 19 3.39 -8.70 4.85
N TYR A 20 4.25 -9.70 4.74
CA TYR A 20 5.46 -9.66 3.94
C TYR A 20 5.47 -10.84 2.96
N ASP A 21 6.41 -10.82 2.04
CA ASP A 21 6.65 -11.92 1.07
C ASP A 21 5.44 -12.24 0.18
N VAL A 22 4.65 -11.23 -0.16
CA VAL A 22 3.59 -11.35 -1.14
C VAL A 22 4.05 -10.79 -2.48
N GLY A 23 3.53 -11.32 -3.56
CA GLY A 23 3.86 -10.86 -4.89
C GLY A 23 2.99 -11.49 -5.96
N VAL A 24 3.09 -10.97 -7.17
CA VAL A 24 2.25 -11.43 -8.30
C VAL A 24 2.58 -12.87 -8.69
N ALA A 25 3.87 -13.25 -8.62
CA ALA A 25 4.30 -14.62 -8.95
C ALA A 25 3.75 -15.67 -7.98
N GLY A 26 3.42 -15.25 -6.74
CA GLY A 26 2.79 -16.11 -5.76
C GLY A 26 1.42 -15.58 -5.39
N ILE A 27 0.56 -15.40 -6.37
CA ILE A 27 -0.73 -14.74 -6.19
C ILE A 27 -1.62 -15.43 -5.15
N HIS A 28 -1.46 -16.73 -4.96
CA HIS A 28 -2.18 -17.46 -3.93
C HIS A 28 -1.84 -16.96 -2.52
N ARG A 29 -0.65 -16.37 -2.32
CA ARG A 29 -0.23 -15.80 -1.04
C ARG A 29 -0.94 -14.48 -0.73
N LEU A 30 -1.60 -13.92 -1.73
CA LEU A 30 -2.33 -12.67 -1.57
C LEU A 30 -3.74 -12.88 -0.99
N PHE A 31 -4.28 -14.10 -1.08
CA PHE A 31 -5.65 -14.37 -0.64
C PHE A 31 -5.85 -14.12 0.85
N GLU A 32 -4.95 -14.59 1.70
CA GLU A 32 -5.09 -14.40 3.14
C GLU A 32 -5.00 -12.92 3.55
N PRO A 33 -4.01 -12.14 3.06
CA PRO A 33 -3.99 -10.70 3.34
C PRO A 33 -5.23 -9.97 2.83
N LEU A 34 -5.72 -10.30 1.64
CA LEU A 34 -6.93 -9.66 1.10
C LEU A 34 -8.17 -10.01 1.90
N LYS A 35 -8.28 -11.27 2.32
CA LYS A 35 -9.36 -11.72 3.19
C LYS A 35 -9.35 -10.95 4.51
N GLU A 36 -8.17 -10.75 5.10
CA GLU A 36 -8.00 -9.97 6.32
C GLU A 36 -8.44 -8.52 6.13
N VAL A 37 -8.07 -7.90 5.00
CA VAL A 37 -8.50 -6.54 4.65
C VAL A 37 -10.02 -6.43 4.66
N ILE A 38 -10.71 -7.39 4.07
CA ILE A 38 -12.17 -7.41 4.00
C ILE A 38 -12.79 -7.65 5.37
N GLU A 39 -12.32 -8.67 6.08
CA GLU A 39 -12.89 -9.05 7.37
C GLU A 39 -12.70 -8.01 8.46
N LYS A 40 -11.58 -7.32 8.45
CA LYS A 40 -11.25 -6.28 9.44
C LYS A 40 -11.72 -4.89 9.03
N GLU A 41 -12.37 -4.77 7.90
CA GLU A 41 -12.88 -3.49 7.39
C GLU A 41 -11.81 -2.40 7.42
N VAL A 42 -10.65 -2.72 6.85
CA VAL A 42 -9.51 -1.82 6.78
C VAL A 42 -9.87 -0.59 5.94
N ASP A 43 -9.43 0.58 6.36
CA ASP A 43 -9.77 1.85 5.71
C ASP A 43 -8.89 2.20 4.52
N VAL A 44 -7.66 1.73 4.53
CA VAL A 44 -6.66 2.05 3.51
C VAL A 44 -5.58 0.96 3.50
N VAL A 45 -5.03 0.69 2.33
CA VAL A 45 -3.94 -0.27 2.16
C VAL A 45 -2.69 0.46 1.67
N VAL A 46 -1.55 0.15 2.26
CA VAL A 46 -0.25 0.61 1.76
C VAL A 46 0.48 -0.58 1.15
N VAL A 47 0.88 -0.46 -0.10
CA VAL A 47 1.61 -1.50 -0.83
C VAL A 47 3.02 -1.00 -1.12
N VAL A 48 4.02 -1.71 -0.62
CA VAL A 48 5.44 -1.42 -0.86
C VAL A 48 5.97 -2.46 -1.84
N ALA A 49 6.44 -2.03 -2.99
CA ALA A 49 6.86 -2.93 -4.06
C ALA A 49 8.12 -2.44 -4.76
N GLY A 50 9.02 -3.37 -5.05
CA GLY A 50 10.35 -3.04 -5.58
C GLY A 50 10.53 -3.22 -7.07
N ARG A 51 9.96 -4.23 -7.70
CA ARG A 51 10.28 -4.53 -9.10
C ARG A 51 9.38 -3.86 -10.11
N GLU A 52 8.18 -4.34 -10.26
CA GLU A 52 7.31 -3.94 -11.37
C GLU A 52 6.14 -3.07 -10.96
N GLY A 53 5.90 -2.92 -9.67
CA GLY A 53 4.72 -2.23 -9.20
C GLY A 53 3.41 -2.96 -9.51
N ALA A 54 3.49 -4.14 -10.08
CA ALA A 54 2.30 -4.91 -10.45
C ALA A 54 1.46 -5.32 -9.25
N LEU A 55 2.11 -5.55 -8.10
CA LEU A 55 1.40 -5.89 -6.88
C LEU A 55 0.40 -4.80 -6.49
N ALA A 56 0.81 -3.54 -6.57
CA ALA A 56 -0.07 -2.41 -6.24
C ALA A 56 -1.30 -2.37 -7.16
N SER A 57 -1.09 -2.60 -8.47
CA SER A 57 -2.18 -2.67 -9.44
C SER A 57 -3.16 -3.79 -9.14
N VAL A 58 -2.63 -4.98 -8.84
CA VAL A 58 -3.46 -6.15 -8.53
C VAL A 58 -4.29 -5.89 -7.26
N VAL A 59 -3.67 -5.38 -6.21
CA VAL A 59 -4.37 -5.07 -4.96
C VAL A 59 -5.46 -4.02 -5.22
N ALA A 60 -5.12 -2.93 -5.92
CA ALA A 60 -6.08 -1.87 -6.20
C ALA A 60 -7.28 -2.36 -7.02
N GLY A 61 -7.06 -3.36 -7.88
CA GLY A 61 -8.15 -3.96 -8.66
C GLY A 61 -9.05 -4.90 -7.88
N LEU A 62 -8.61 -5.35 -6.70
CA LEU A 62 -9.32 -6.35 -5.91
C LEU A 62 -10.01 -5.77 -4.67
N VAL A 63 -9.71 -4.53 -4.31
CA VAL A 63 -10.32 -3.89 -3.12
C VAL A 63 -11.08 -2.63 -3.54
N ASP A 64 -12.02 -2.22 -2.70
CA ASP A 64 -12.83 -1.02 -2.92
C ASP A 64 -12.45 0.12 -1.98
N ILE A 65 -11.24 0.08 -1.44
CA ILE A 65 -10.70 1.10 -0.53
C ILE A 65 -9.45 1.71 -1.16
N PRO A 66 -9.03 2.91 -0.69
CA PRO A 66 -7.82 3.55 -1.22
C PRO A 66 -6.58 2.70 -1.03
N VAL A 67 -5.74 2.65 -2.05
CA VAL A 67 -4.43 1.98 -2.02
C VAL A 67 -3.36 3.02 -2.25
N ILE A 68 -2.39 3.08 -1.34
CA ILE A 68 -1.22 3.95 -1.44
C ILE A 68 -0.03 3.08 -1.82
N ALA A 69 0.58 3.36 -2.96
CA ALA A 69 1.71 2.57 -3.44
C ALA A 69 3.03 3.28 -3.18
N VAL A 70 4.03 2.53 -2.73
CA VAL A 70 5.38 3.02 -2.46
C VAL A 70 6.37 2.23 -3.31
N PRO A 71 6.95 2.83 -4.35
CA PRO A 71 8.03 2.18 -5.08
C PRO A 71 9.31 2.22 -4.24
N THR A 72 10.11 1.16 -4.30
CA THR A 72 11.37 1.12 -3.56
C THR A 72 12.58 1.18 -4.49
N SER A 73 13.69 1.70 -3.98
CA SER A 73 14.92 1.86 -4.73
C SER A 73 15.77 0.60 -4.80
N ASN A 74 15.44 -0.42 -4.03
CA ASN A 74 16.22 -1.67 -3.97
C ASN A 74 15.78 -2.71 -5.02
N SER A 75 15.27 -2.25 -6.16
CA SER A 75 14.91 -3.11 -7.27
C SER A 75 16.16 -3.53 -8.06
N TYR A 76 16.10 -4.70 -8.70
CA TYR A 76 17.20 -5.23 -9.50
C TYR A 76 16.96 -5.01 -10.99
N GLY A 77 18.03 -5.09 -11.78
CA GLY A 77 17.95 -4.97 -13.23
C GLY A 77 17.67 -3.56 -13.69
N PHE A 78 16.65 -3.39 -14.50
CA PHE A 78 16.31 -2.09 -15.09
C PHE A 78 15.53 -1.16 -14.14
N GLY A 79 15.49 -1.48 -12.86
CA GLY A 79 14.73 -0.69 -11.88
C GLY A 79 15.24 0.73 -11.65
N GLU A 80 16.48 1.03 -11.99
CA GLU A 80 17.09 2.37 -11.93
C GLU A 80 16.77 3.12 -10.62
N LYS A 81 17.05 2.48 -9.48
CA LYS A 81 16.78 3.04 -8.15
C LYS A 81 15.29 3.34 -7.92
N GLY A 82 14.43 2.53 -8.52
CA GLY A 82 12.99 2.63 -8.31
C GLY A 82 12.24 3.43 -9.37
N VAL A 83 12.92 4.04 -10.32
CA VAL A 83 12.28 4.90 -11.32
C VAL A 83 11.30 4.12 -12.19
N SER A 84 11.69 2.96 -12.71
CA SER A 84 10.78 2.19 -13.56
C SER A 84 9.59 1.65 -12.78
N THR A 85 9.78 1.29 -11.51
CA THR A 85 8.67 0.88 -10.64
C THR A 85 7.70 2.03 -10.41
N LEU A 86 8.23 3.22 -10.13
CA LEU A 86 7.40 4.42 -9.98
C LEU A 86 6.59 4.69 -11.23
N MET A 87 7.21 4.64 -12.40
CA MET A 87 6.51 4.87 -13.67
C MET A 87 5.44 3.83 -13.93
N ALA A 88 5.71 2.56 -13.64
CA ALA A 88 4.73 1.49 -13.78
C ALA A 88 3.51 1.72 -12.86
N MET A 89 3.74 2.14 -11.63
CA MET A 89 2.67 2.45 -10.69
C MET A 89 1.83 3.64 -11.15
N LEU A 90 2.48 4.69 -11.66
CA LEU A 90 1.79 5.89 -12.15
C LEU A 90 0.95 5.60 -13.39
N GLN A 91 1.32 4.61 -14.18
CA GLN A 91 0.60 4.21 -15.38
C GLN A 91 -0.43 3.11 -15.13
N SER A 92 -0.65 2.73 -13.89
CA SER A 92 -1.61 1.67 -13.55
C SER A 92 -3.00 2.00 -14.04
N CYS A 93 -3.66 1.00 -14.60
CA CYS A 93 -5.05 1.12 -15.05
C CYS A 93 -6.06 0.95 -13.91
N SER A 94 -5.61 0.48 -12.75
CA SER A 94 -6.49 0.27 -11.61
C SER A 94 -6.87 1.61 -10.97
N LEU A 95 -8.15 1.79 -10.72
CA LEU A 95 -8.64 2.99 -10.03
C LEU A 95 -8.45 2.84 -8.52
N GLY A 96 -8.31 3.96 -7.83
CA GLY A 96 -8.15 3.96 -6.38
C GLY A 96 -6.70 3.80 -5.91
N LEU A 97 -5.74 3.87 -6.83
CA LEU A 97 -4.32 3.79 -6.52
C LEU A 97 -3.70 5.18 -6.57
N ALA A 98 -3.09 5.59 -5.46
CA ALA A 98 -2.26 6.79 -5.40
C ALA A 98 -0.82 6.39 -5.11
N VAL A 99 0.14 7.11 -5.65
CA VAL A 99 1.57 6.76 -5.55
C VAL A 99 2.33 7.86 -4.83
N VAL A 100 3.16 7.48 -3.87
CA VAL A 100 4.10 8.42 -3.23
C VAL A 100 5.48 8.27 -3.90
N ASN A 101 6.42 9.12 -3.49
CA ASN A 101 7.76 9.07 -4.05
C ASN A 101 8.50 7.78 -3.69
N ILE A 102 9.58 7.50 -4.40
CA ILE A 102 10.45 6.34 -4.16
C ILE A 102 10.92 6.34 -2.71
N ASP A 103 10.83 5.19 -2.04
CA ASP A 103 11.18 5.00 -0.63
C ASP A 103 10.39 5.89 0.35
N GLY A 104 9.26 6.42 -0.08
CA GLY A 104 8.44 7.34 0.71
C GLY A 104 7.56 6.67 1.75
N GLY A 105 8.12 5.80 2.60
CA GLY A 105 7.37 5.10 3.63
C GLY A 105 6.74 6.04 4.65
N VAL A 106 7.44 7.07 5.07
CA VAL A 106 6.92 8.07 6.02
C VAL A 106 5.72 8.79 5.42
N ALA A 107 5.84 9.25 4.18
CA ALA A 107 4.74 9.93 3.49
C ALA A 107 3.52 9.02 3.33
N ALA A 108 3.75 7.77 2.94
CA ALA A 108 2.67 6.80 2.77
C ALA A 108 1.95 6.51 4.10
N GLY A 109 2.72 6.30 5.16
CA GLY A 109 2.16 6.07 6.49
C GLY A 109 1.32 7.25 6.98
N ALA A 110 1.80 8.47 6.75
CA ALA A 110 1.08 9.68 7.15
C ALA A 110 -0.23 9.85 6.37
N VAL A 111 -0.21 9.69 5.05
CA VAL A 111 -1.42 9.79 4.23
C VAL A 111 -2.43 8.70 4.61
N ALA A 112 -1.95 7.47 4.76
CA ALA A 112 -2.81 6.36 5.17
C ALA A 112 -3.46 6.62 6.52
N ALA A 113 -2.68 7.12 7.48
CA ALA A 113 -3.20 7.45 8.81
C ALA A 113 -4.25 8.55 8.77
N LEU A 114 -4.05 9.57 7.94
CA LEU A 114 -5.05 10.64 7.78
C LEU A 114 -6.35 10.08 7.23
N ILE A 115 -6.29 9.19 6.26
CA ILE A 115 -7.47 8.54 5.69
C ILE A 115 -8.18 7.70 6.77
N ALA A 116 -7.43 6.84 7.46
CA ALA A 116 -7.98 5.94 8.46
C ALA A 116 -8.60 6.70 9.63
N ASN A 117 -7.94 7.73 10.12
CA ASN A 117 -8.44 8.55 11.22
C ASN A 117 -9.71 9.30 10.82
N ARG A 118 -9.76 9.79 9.59
CA ARG A 118 -10.96 10.46 9.06
C ARG A 118 -12.13 9.48 8.97
N ALA A 119 -11.90 8.32 8.41
CA ALA A 119 -12.93 7.27 8.30
C ALA A 119 -13.42 6.84 9.67
N GLY A 120 -12.52 6.63 10.62
CA GLY A 120 -12.86 6.25 11.99
C GLY A 120 -13.71 7.31 12.70
N LYS A 121 -13.40 8.57 12.47
CA LYS A 121 -14.17 9.69 13.06
C LYS A 121 -15.63 9.67 12.60
N PHE A 122 -15.87 9.42 11.34
CA PHE A 122 -17.24 9.36 10.83
C PHE A 122 -17.98 8.09 11.23
N ARG A 123 -17.26 6.96 11.39
CA ARG A 123 -17.88 5.72 11.90
C ARG A 123 -18.41 5.89 13.32
N ILE A 124 -17.67 6.59 14.17
CA ILE A 124 -18.07 6.83 15.57
C ILE A 124 -19.35 7.67 15.63
N ARG A 125 -19.58 8.55 14.64
CA ARG A 125 -20.74 9.43 14.60
C ARG A 125 -22.01 8.78 14.05
N SER A 126 -21.84 7.69 13.34
CA SER A 126 -22.96 6.96 12.76
C SER A 126 -23.45 5.88 13.73
#